data_8a8a7ab6ba61be09483b297a13a8972a
#
_entry.id   8a8a7ab6ba61be09483b297a13a8972a
#
_cell.length_a   1.000
_cell.length_b   1.000
_cell.length_c   1.000
_cell.angle_alpha   90.00
_cell.angle_beta   90.00
_cell.angle_gamma   90.00
#
_symmetry.space_group_name_H-M   'P 1'
#
loop_
_entity.id
_entity.type
_entity.pdbx_description
1 polymer ?
#
loop_
_entity_poly.entity_id
_entity_poly.type
_entity_poly.pdbx_seq_one_letter_code
_entity_poly.pdbx_strand_id
1 'polypeptide(L)'
;MASKKPIFVLNGPNLNLLGTREPEQYGHQTLSDIEQDCRARAEAHGYGLEFRQSNHEGELVDWLHDANETASAVVLNAGALTHTSLALGDAVRAIEVPVVEVHISNVHARETVRHHSHISAPAAGIIVGFGTMGYGLAIDAIARWTET
;
A
#
# COMPACT_ATOMS: atom_id res chain seq x y z
N MET A 1 4.44 -16.75 23.28
CA MET A 1 4.91 -15.51 22.63
C MET A 1 3.74 -14.77 22.00
N ALA A 2 3.65 -13.49 22.22
CA ALA A 2 2.66 -12.68 21.54
C ALA A 2 2.97 -12.66 20.05
N SER A 3 1.98 -12.85 19.19
CA SER A 3 2.15 -12.70 17.77
C SER A 3 2.36 -11.21 17.42
N LYS A 4 3.11 -10.96 16.37
CA LYS A 4 3.30 -9.61 15.86
C LYS A 4 1.95 -9.08 15.34
N LYS A 5 1.72 -7.79 15.51
CA LYS A 5 0.56 -7.14 14.89
C LYS A 5 0.67 -7.28 13.38
N PRO A 6 -0.46 -7.43 12.66
CA PRO A 6 -0.41 -7.65 11.23
C PRO A 6 0.13 -6.45 10.45
N ILE A 7 0.54 -6.71 9.23
CA ILE A 7 0.80 -5.67 8.24
C ILE A 7 -0.53 -5.39 7.53
N PHE A 8 -0.91 -4.14 7.43
CA PHE A 8 -2.06 -3.73 6.63
C PHE A 8 -1.60 -3.41 5.21
N VAL A 9 -2.27 -3.99 4.22
CA VAL A 9 -2.09 -3.62 2.83
C VAL A 9 -3.39 -2.98 2.36
N LEU A 10 -3.34 -1.69 2.06
CA LEU A 10 -4.51 -0.89 1.72
C LEU A 10 -4.43 -0.47 0.26
N ASN A 11 -5.51 -0.71 -0.46
CA ASN A 11 -5.61 -0.46 -1.90
C ASN A 11 -6.76 0.50 -2.18
N GLY A 12 -6.49 1.50 -3.00
CA GLY A 12 -7.44 2.56 -3.33
C GLY A 12 -8.30 2.28 -4.55
N PRO A 13 -8.91 3.34 -5.10
CA PRO A 13 -9.90 3.23 -6.16
C PRO A 13 -9.41 2.49 -7.39
N ASN A 14 -10.29 1.70 -7.95
CA ASN A 14 -10.12 0.95 -9.18
C ASN A 14 -9.13 -0.22 -9.11
N LEU A 15 -8.45 -0.42 -8.00
CA LEU A 15 -7.51 -1.55 -7.87
C LEU A 15 -8.22 -2.89 -7.82
N ASN A 16 -9.50 -2.91 -7.50
CA ASN A 16 -10.35 -4.10 -7.62
C ASN A 16 -10.46 -4.60 -9.07
N LEU A 17 -10.14 -3.74 -10.06
CA LEU A 17 -10.23 -4.09 -11.48
C LEU A 17 -8.90 -4.58 -12.06
N LEU A 18 -7.88 -4.77 -11.23
CA LEU A 18 -6.59 -5.30 -11.70
C LEU A 18 -6.78 -6.65 -12.42
N GLY A 19 -6.01 -6.84 -13.50
CA GLY A 19 -6.10 -8.03 -14.34
C GLY A 19 -7.04 -7.85 -15.52
N THR A 20 -7.95 -6.88 -15.46
CA THR A 20 -8.94 -6.60 -16.52
C THR A 20 -8.83 -5.20 -17.08
N ARG A 21 -8.18 -4.28 -16.35
CA ARG A 21 -8.06 -2.87 -16.71
C ARG A 21 -6.62 -2.55 -17.09
N GLU A 22 -6.42 -1.97 -18.28
CA GLU A 22 -5.13 -1.48 -18.78
C GLU A 22 -3.98 -2.44 -18.48
N PRO A 23 -4.01 -3.69 -19.00
CA PRO A 23 -2.98 -4.68 -18.66
C PRO A 23 -1.56 -4.26 -19.09
N GLU A 24 -1.41 -3.39 -20.08
CA GLU A 24 -0.11 -2.84 -20.49
C GLU A 24 0.51 -1.95 -19.41
N GLN A 25 -0.31 -1.40 -18.48
CA GLN A 25 0.18 -0.58 -17.36
C GLN A 25 0.30 -1.39 -16.07
N TYR A 26 -0.63 -2.32 -15.84
CA TYR A 26 -0.78 -2.98 -14.54
C TYR A 26 -0.56 -4.48 -14.58
N GLY A 27 -0.40 -5.08 -15.79
CA GLY A 27 -0.25 -6.52 -15.95
C GLY A 27 -1.57 -7.28 -15.85
N HIS A 28 -1.48 -8.61 -15.82
CA HIS A 28 -2.66 -9.49 -15.81
C HIS A 28 -2.98 -10.05 -14.42
N GLN A 29 -2.13 -9.83 -13.41
CA GLN A 29 -2.42 -10.28 -12.06
C GLN A 29 -3.64 -9.56 -11.50
N THR A 30 -4.48 -10.31 -10.81
CA THR A 30 -5.64 -9.76 -10.11
C THR A 30 -5.23 -9.28 -8.72
N LEU A 31 -6.10 -8.50 -8.09
CA LEU A 31 -5.87 -8.08 -6.71
C LEU A 31 -5.82 -9.30 -5.77
N SER A 32 -6.62 -10.34 -6.05
CA SER A 32 -6.59 -11.59 -5.28
C SER A 32 -5.23 -12.29 -5.37
N ASP A 33 -4.60 -12.29 -6.57
CA ASP A 33 -3.26 -12.84 -6.75
C ASP A 33 -2.25 -12.07 -5.90
N ILE A 34 -2.36 -10.76 -5.87
CA ILE A 34 -1.48 -9.90 -5.07
C ILE A 34 -1.67 -10.19 -3.58
N GLU A 35 -2.92 -10.37 -3.14
CA GLU A 35 -3.22 -10.71 -1.76
C GLU A 35 -2.54 -12.00 -1.34
N GLN A 36 -2.61 -13.03 -2.18
CA GLN A 36 -1.98 -14.33 -1.89
C GLN A 36 -0.46 -14.18 -1.76
N ASP A 37 0.15 -13.46 -2.68
CA ASP A 37 1.60 -13.20 -2.64
C ASP A 37 2.01 -12.43 -1.37
N CYS A 38 1.24 -11.40 -1.02
CA CYS A 38 1.47 -10.60 0.18
C CYS A 38 1.35 -11.45 1.44
N ARG A 39 0.33 -12.30 1.50
CA ARG A 39 0.09 -13.15 2.67
C ARG A 39 1.24 -14.13 2.86
N ALA A 40 1.69 -14.77 1.80
CA ALA A 40 2.82 -15.70 1.87
C ALA A 40 4.09 -14.98 2.32
N ARG A 41 4.32 -13.76 1.81
CA ARG A 41 5.50 -12.98 2.14
C ARG A 41 5.48 -12.52 3.59
N ALA A 42 4.33 -12.04 4.06
CA ALA A 42 4.16 -11.61 5.45
C ALA A 42 4.36 -12.78 6.41
N GLU A 43 3.75 -13.92 6.10
CA GLU A 43 3.87 -15.13 6.94
C GLU A 43 5.31 -15.61 7.04
N ALA A 44 6.09 -15.52 5.95
CA ALA A 44 7.50 -15.89 5.96
C ALA A 44 8.31 -15.05 6.94
N HIS A 45 7.86 -13.83 7.24
CA HIS A 45 8.47 -12.93 8.23
C HIS A 45 7.78 -12.97 9.59
N GLY A 46 6.80 -13.85 9.78
CA GLY A 46 6.08 -13.99 11.04
C GLY A 46 4.95 -12.99 11.27
N TYR A 47 4.46 -12.34 10.21
CA TYR A 47 3.36 -11.39 10.32
C TYR A 47 2.06 -11.96 9.77
N GLY A 48 0.94 -11.60 10.40
CA GLY A 48 -0.37 -11.69 9.78
C GLY A 48 -0.55 -10.58 8.76
N LEU A 49 -1.63 -10.64 8.02
CA LEU A 49 -1.94 -9.68 6.97
C LEU A 49 -3.41 -9.27 7.04
N GLU A 50 -3.66 -7.97 6.96
CA GLU A 50 -4.98 -7.41 6.69
C GLU A 50 -4.91 -6.77 5.31
N PHE A 51 -5.59 -7.36 4.33
CA PHE A 51 -5.57 -6.91 2.94
C PHE A 51 -6.95 -6.34 2.59
N ARG A 52 -6.98 -5.06 2.23
CA ARG A 52 -8.24 -4.33 2.02
C ARG A 52 -8.17 -3.49 0.76
N GLN A 53 -9.33 -3.23 0.17
CA GLN A 53 -9.48 -2.37 -1.00
C GLN A 53 -10.77 -1.57 -0.89
N SER A 54 -10.72 -0.30 -1.25
CA SER A 54 -11.92 0.54 -1.30
C SER A 54 -11.80 1.60 -2.39
N ASN A 55 -12.94 1.95 -2.96
CA ASN A 55 -13.06 3.09 -3.86
C ASN A 55 -13.38 4.39 -3.10
N HIS A 56 -13.51 4.33 -1.78
CA HIS A 56 -13.96 5.46 -0.97
C HIS A 56 -12.81 6.04 -0.14
N GLU A 57 -12.54 7.32 -0.35
CA GLU A 57 -11.47 8.04 0.35
C GLU A 57 -11.61 7.96 1.87
N GLY A 58 -12.82 8.20 2.38
CA GLY A 58 -13.08 8.19 3.82
C GLY A 58 -12.83 6.83 4.46
N GLU A 59 -13.13 5.76 3.74
CA GLU A 59 -12.88 4.42 4.22
C GLU A 59 -11.38 4.15 4.37
N LEU A 60 -10.57 4.61 3.40
CA LEU A 60 -9.12 4.48 3.49
C LEU A 60 -8.57 5.29 4.66
N VAL A 61 -9.11 6.47 4.92
CA VAL A 61 -8.73 7.29 6.09
C VAL A 61 -9.02 6.52 7.38
N ASP A 62 -10.22 5.95 7.50
CA ASP A 62 -10.62 5.17 8.68
C ASP A 62 -9.70 3.97 8.87
N TRP A 63 -9.32 3.30 7.79
CA TRP A 63 -8.43 2.14 7.87
C TRP A 63 -7.02 2.52 8.30
N LEU A 64 -6.53 3.71 7.93
CA LEU A 64 -5.26 4.21 8.45
C LEU A 64 -5.34 4.45 9.96
N HIS A 65 -6.47 4.99 10.44
CA HIS A 65 -6.68 5.14 11.88
C HIS A 65 -6.71 3.78 12.58
N ASP A 66 -7.39 2.79 11.99
CA ASP A 66 -7.40 1.41 12.52
C ASP A 66 -5.98 0.84 12.58
N ALA A 67 -5.21 1.06 11.53
CA ALA A 67 -3.83 0.56 11.45
C ALA A 67 -2.96 1.13 12.57
N ASN A 68 -3.17 2.40 12.93
CA ASN A 68 -2.43 3.02 14.02
C ASN A 68 -2.61 2.27 15.35
N GLU A 69 -3.78 1.65 15.55
CA GLU A 69 -4.07 0.91 16.76
C GLU A 69 -3.68 -0.56 16.68
N THR A 70 -3.79 -1.18 15.50
CA THR A 70 -3.75 -2.64 15.39
C THR A 70 -2.70 -3.19 14.42
N ALA A 71 -1.99 -2.35 13.67
CA ALA A 71 -1.03 -2.80 12.68
C ALA A 71 0.41 -2.56 13.14
N SER A 72 1.34 -3.36 12.58
CA SER A 72 2.78 -3.11 12.71
C SER A 72 3.25 -2.05 11.72
N ALA A 73 2.65 -2.01 10.54
CA ALA A 73 2.99 -1.09 9.46
C ALA A 73 1.90 -1.15 8.39
N VAL A 74 1.96 -0.21 7.44
CA VAL A 74 1.00 -0.14 6.34
C VAL A 74 1.75 -0.12 5.01
N VAL A 75 1.25 -0.88 4.05
CA VAL A 75 1.59 -0.75 2.63
C VAL A 75 0.39 -0.08 1.97
N LEU A 76 0.59 1.10 1.39
CA LEU A 76 -0.51 1.89 0.84
C LEU A 76 -0.31 2.12 -0.66
N ASN A 77 -1.22 1.57 -1.46
CA ASN A 77 -1.38 1.95 -2.86
C ASN A 77 -2.71 2.70 -2.98
N ALA A 78 -2.66 4.01 -2.86
CA ALA A 78 -3.87 4.84 -2.84
C ALA A 78 -4.48 5.07 -4.23
N GLY A 79 -3.87 4.50 -5.28
CA GLY A 79 -4.35 4.72 -6.64
C GLY A 79 -4.31 6.19 -7.00
N ALA A 80 -5.32 6.67 -7.72
CA ALA A 80 -5.38 8.07 -8.14
C ALA A 80 -5.54 9.04 -6.96
N LEU A 81 -6.02 8.59 -5.82
CA LEU A 81 -6.12 9.44 -4.62
C LEU A 81 -4.75 9.90 -4.12
N THR A 82 -3.68 9.20 -4.49
CA THR A 82 -2.29 9.64 -4.24
C THR A 82 -2.06 11.09 -4.68
N HIS A 83 -2.66 11.46 -5.81
CA HIS A 83 -2.40 12.71 -6.50
C HIS A 83 -3.41 13.81 -6.15
N THR A 84 -4.47 13.50 -5.41
CA THR A 84 -5.58 14.42 -5.15
C THR A 84 -5.96 14.54 -3.68
N SER A 85 -5.64 13.56 -2.85
CA SER A 85 -6.17 13.51 -1.49
C SER A 85 -5.22 14.10 -0.46
N LEU A 86 -5.47 15.34 -0.08
CA LEU A 86 -4.83 15.93 1.10
C LEU A 86 -5.23 15.16 2.36
N ALA A 87 -6.48 14.68 2.42
CA ALA A 87 -6.98 13.96 3.59
C ALA A 87 -6.19 12.69 3.86
N LEU A 88 -5.84 11.94 2.82
CA LEU A 88 -4.99 10.75 2.98
C LEU A 88 -3.59 11.11 3.42
N GLY A 89 -3.01 12.15 2.84
CA GLY A 89 -1.70 12.64 3.25
C GLY A 89 -1.69 13.04 4.73
N ASP A 90 -2.75 13.73 5.17
CA ASP A 90 -2.90 14.12 6.57
C ASP A 90 -3.05 12.92 7.48
N ALA A 91 -3.80 11.89 7.06
CA ALA A 91 -3.96 10.66 7.84
C ALA A 91 -2.63 9.93 8.01
N VAL A 92 -1.85 9.81 6.94
CA VAL A 92 -0.51 9.19 7.01
C VAL A 92 0.38 9.95 7.98
N ARG A 93 0.29 11.28 7.97
CA ARG A 93 1.08 12.16 8.85
C ARG A 93 0.67 12.03 10.31
N ALA A 94 -0.60 11.76 10.56
CA ALA A 94 -1.19 11.70 11.90
C ALA A 94 -0.90 10.40 12.65
N ILE A 95 -0.67 9.30 11.93
CA ILE A 95 -0.44 7.99 12.55
C ILE A 95 1.04 7.77 12.83
N GLU A 96 1.33 6.90 13.80
CA GLU A 96 2.71 6.62 14.21
C GLU A 96 3.32 5.41 13.51
N VAL A 97 2.49 4.46 13.06
CA VAL A 97 3.00 3.29 12.37
C VAL A 97 3.56 3.69 11.00
N PRO A 98 4.66 3.06 10.55
CA PRO A 98 5.26 3.43 9.27
C PRO A 98 4.35 3.03 8.10
N VAL A 99 4.31 3.91 7.10
CA VAL A 99 3.56 3.69 5.86
C VAL A 99 4.55 3.65 4.70
N VAL A 100 4.50 2.59 3.90
CA VAL A 100 5.25 2.49 2.64
C VAL A 100 4.28 2.72 1.49
N GLU A 101 4.56 3.74 0.69
CA GLU A 101 3.79 4.04 -0.51
C GLU A 101 4.22 3.11 -1.64
N VAL A 102 3.25 2.49 -2.33
CA VAL A 102 3.54 1.58 -3.45
C VAL A 102 2.71 1.98 -4.67
N HIS A 103 3.36 2.02 -5.83
CA HIS A 103 2.72 2.19 -7.13
C HIS A 103 3.18 1.09 -8.06
N ILE A 104 2.24 0.45 -8.75
CA ILE A 104 2.52 -0.63 -9.70
C ILE A 104 3.27 -0.10 -10.92
N SER A 105 2.74 0.97 -11.53
CA SER A 105 3.37 1.61 -12.69
C SER A 105 4.34 2.69 -12.24
N ASN A 106 5.25 3.07 -13.15
CA ASN A 106 6.08 4.24 -12.93
C ASN A 106 5.24 5.49 -13.20
N VAL A 107 4.73 6.10 -12.14
CA VAL A 107 3.86 7.28 -12.23
C VAL A 107 4.56 8.47 -12.87
N HIS A 108 5.89 8.52 -12.80
CA HIS A 108 6.66 9.60 -13.40
C HIS A 108 6.79 9.50 -14.92
N ALA A 109 6.47 8.32 -15.48
CA ALA A 109 6.41 8.11 -16.92
C ALA A 109 4.99 8.34 -17.48
N ARG A 110 4.04 8.73 -16.63
CA ARG A 110 2.66 8.97 -17.01
C ARG A 110 2.37 10.47 -17.10
N GLU A 111 1.10 10.85 -17.22
CA GLU A 111 0.71 12.26 -17.34
C GLU A 111 1.13 13.07 -16.10
N THR A 112 1.39 14.35 -16.29
CA THR A 112 1.98 15.24 -15.27
C THR A 112 1.20 15.26 -13.95
N VAL A 113 -0.12 15.12 -14.00
CA VAL A 113 -0.97 15.13 -12.79
C VAL A 113 -0.58 13.98 -11.83
N ARG A 114 0.03 12.92 -12.34
CA ARG A 114 0.45 11.77 -11.54
C ARG A 114 1.86 11.90 -10.97
N HIS A 115 2.55 13.00 -11.25
CA HIS A 115 3.92 13.19 -10.77
C HIS A 115 3.99 13.69 -9.32
N HIS A 116 2.89 14.25 -8.80
CA HIS A 116 2.84 14.73 -7.42
C HIS A 116 2.09 13.74 -6.53
N SER A 117 2.63 13.48 -5.34
CA SER A 117 2.01 12.61 -4.34
C SER A 117 1.85 13.35 -3.03
N HIS A 118 0.63 13.30 -2.48
CA HIS A 118 0.36 13.79 -1.12
C HIS A 118 0.80 12.78 -0.06
N ILE A 119 1.14 11.56 -0.46
CA ILE A 119 1.52 10.46 0.43
C ILE A 119 3.03 10.42 0.65
N SER A 120 3.81 10.76 -0.37
CA SER A 120 5.26 10.53 -0.38
C SER A 120 5.99 11.25 0.76
N ALA A 121 5.65 12.52 1.02
CA ALA A 121 6.36 13.28 2.03
C ALA A 121 6.22 12.69 3.45
N PRO A 122 5.02 12.28 3.90
CA PRO A 122 4.89 11.66 5.22
C PRO A 122 5.19 10.17 5.25
N ALA A 123 5.34 9.50 4.10
CA ALA A 123 5.61 8.06 4.05
C ALA A 123 7.02 7.74 4.56
N ALA A 124 7.19 6.55 5.11
CA ALA A 124 8.50 6.06 5.54
C ALA A 124 9.37 5.64 4.36
N GLY A 125 8.75 5.24 3.24
CA GLY A 125 9.46 4.86 2.02
C GLY A 125 8.50 4.76 0.85
N ILE A 126 9.07 4.71 -0.36
CA ILE A 126 8.30 4.74 -1.60
C ILE A 126 8.86 3.70 -2.56
N ILE A 127 7.98 2.88 -3.13
CA ILE A 127 8.35 1.91 -4.16
C ILE A 127 7.47 2.19 -5.37
N VAL A 128 8.09 2.46 -6.52
CA VAL A 128 7.40 2.90 -7.73
C VAL A 128 7.91 2.13 -8.94
N GLY A 129 7.01 1.55 -9.71
CA GLY A 129 7.35 1.08 -11.06
C GLY A 129 7.85 -0.36 -11.18
N PHE A 130 7.80 -1.14 -10.12
CA PHE A 130 8.24 -2.55 -10.14
C PHE A 130 7.09 -3.53 -10.34
N GLY A 131 5.96 -3.05 -10.87
CA GLY A 131 4.79 -3.90 -11.05
C GLY A 131 4.24 -4.36 -9.71
N THR A 132 3.58 -5.49 -9.71
CA THR A 132 2.97 -6.05 -8.49
C THR A 132 4.01 -6.55 -7.49
N MET A 133 5.26 -6.77 -7.93
CA MET A 133 6.35 -7.14 -7.04
C MET A 133 6.61 -6.07 -5.97
N GLY A 134 6.24 -4.82 -6.24
CA GLY A 134 6.42 -3.72 -5.29
C GLY A 134 5.78 -3.97 -3.93
N TYR A 135 4.64 -4.65 -3.90
CA TYR A 135 3.97 -5.00 -2.63
C TYR A 135 4.86 -5.89 -1.75
N GLY A 136 5.41 -6.94 -2.34
CA GLY A 136 6.29 -7.86 -1.62
C GLY A 136 7.58 -7.18 -1.15
N LEU A 137 8.14 -6.31 -1.99
CA LEU A 137 9.33 -5.53 -1.62
C LEU A 137 9.04 -4.63 -0.42
N ALA A 138 7.84 -4.03 -0.36
CA ALA A 138 7.44 -3.20 0.78
C ALA A 138 7.34 -4.04 2.06
N ILE A 139 6.78 -5.23 1.98
CA ILE A 139 6.68 -6.14 3.13
C ILE A 139 8.06 -6.54 3.62
N ASP A 140 8.97 -6.87 2.71
CA ASP A 140 10.36 -7.20 3.07
C ASP A 140 11.06 -6.03 3.76
N ALA A 141 10.85 -4.81 3.26
CA ALA A 141 11.42 -3.60 3.88
C ALA A 141 10.88 -3.40 5.30
N ILE A 142 9.58 -3.56 5.48
CA ILE A 142 8.92 -3.45 6.78
C ILE A 142 9.50 -4.47 7.76
N ALA A 143 9.61 -5.71 7.34
CA ALA A 143 10.15 -6.79 8.17
C ALA A 143 11.57 -6.47 8.64
N ARG A 144 12.39 -5.92 7.74
CA ARG A 144 13.76 -5.58 8.08
C ARG A 144 13.85 -4.43 9.08
N TRP A 145 13.02 -3.42 8.96
CA TRP A 145 13.01 -2.30 9.90
C TRP A 145 12.61 -2.73 11.31
N THR A 146 11.67 -3.65 11.42
CA THR A 146 11.14 -4.07 12.71
C THR A 146 12.06 -5.07 13.40
N GLU A 147 13.04 -5.64 12.71
CA GLU A 147 14.07 -6.51 13.30
C GLU A 147 15.16 -5.70 14.02
N THR A 148 15.27 -4.44 13.73
CA THR A 148 16.24 -3.56 14.37
C THR A 148 15.61 -2.78 15.51
#